data_6bf208dfc6d508136929b451452be2d2
#
_entry.id   6bf208dfc6d508136929b451452be2d2
#
_cell.length_a   1.000
_cell.length_b   1.000
_cell.length_c   1.000
_cell.angle_alpha   90.00
_cell.angle_beta   90.00
_cell.angle_gamma   90.00
#
_symmetry.space_group_name_H-M   'P 1'
#
loop_
_entity.id
_entity.type
_entity.pdbx_description
1 polymer ?
#
loop_
_entity_poly.entity_id
_entity_poly.type
_entity_poly.pdbx_seq_one_letter_code
_entity_poly.pdbx_strand_id
1 'polypeptide(L)'
;MTTTISTQQYLLDQARRKLIPTLGTLPGLGIIDEHLQERDWPEFVFSQPPAGSDLKPVMGNAGLPVLGHLIEIFRGGPEFVLKSYRKYGPVYYTKTPALDAIAALGPDATQEVFTNRNKDFSTVAWQDVIGPFFKRGLMLMDFDEHMYHRRIMQEAFIRTRLSGYVEHMDTVATKVVARDWPANDRRFLFMPAVKELTLDIASVVFMGHEPGSDHELVTRIKQAYETTTRAGGAIIRTPVPPFKWWRGLQARKVLEDYFVERVRERRNAEGTDMLTVLCHTADEDGNTFTDTDIVNHMIFLMMAAHDTSTSTLTTMAYHLAANPEWQERCRDEGARIGDGPLDIGALEKLETFDLVINECLRMVTPLPFNVRRAIRDTEIQGFFVPAGTNINLWPGMNHRLPELWTDPEKFDPGRFAEPRSEHKRHRYAFAPFGGGAHKCIGMVFGQLEIKTIMHRVLRNYRLELPHPGYVPKYDFAGMPVPIDGMPIVLRPLR
;
A
#
# COMPACT_ATOMS: atom_id res chain seq x y z
N MET A 1 4.92 -27.75 -15.17
CA MET A 1 6.00 -26.88 -15.69
C MET A 1 5.62 -25.48 -15.26
N THR A 2 6.16 -25.04 -14.15
CA THR A 2 5.97 -23.70 -13.61
C THR A 2 6.74 -22.74 -14.51
N THR A 3 6.04 -21.93 -15.27
CA THR A 3 6.64 -20.79 -15.95
C THR A 3 7.00 -19.79 -14.86
N THR A 4 8.20 -19.93 -14.32
CA THR A 4 8.93 -18.79 -13.78
C THR A 4 8.70 -17.66 -14.79
N ILE A 5 8.19 -16.49 -14.31
CA ILE A 5 8.33 -15.28 -15.13
C ILE A 5 9.81 -15.30 -15.45
N SER A 6 10.12 -15.68 -16.69
CA SER A 6 11.51 -15.93 -17.01
C SER A 6 12.23 -14.64 -16.66
N THR A 7 13.41 -14.75 -16.07
CA THR A 7 14.37 -13.64 -15.91
C THR A 7 14.36 -12.76 -17.17
N GLN A 8 14.07 -13.36 -18.32
CA GLN A 8 13.89 -12.74 -19.61
C GLN A 8 12.63 -11.84 -19.72
N GLN A 9 11.50 -12.24 -19.14
CA GLN A 9 10.26 -11.43 -19.15
C GLN A 9 10.34 -10.26 -18.17
N TYR A 10 10.99 -10.47 -17.03
CA TYR A 10 11.33 -9.40 -16.10
C TYR A 10 12.38 -8.45 -16.68
N LEU A 11 13.43 -8.97 -17.35
CA LEU A 11 14.44 -8.15 -18.04
C LEU A 11 13.84 -7.38 -19.22
N LEU A 12 12.85 -7.97 -19.93
CA LEU A 12 12.07 -7.28 -20.95
C LEU A 12 11.15 -6.20 -20.35
N ASP A 13 10.56 -6.43 -19.20
CA ASP A 13 9.80 -5.42 -18.45
C ASP A 13 10.73 -4.34 -17.87
N GLN A 14 11.92 -4.70 -17.42
CA GLN A 14 12.97 -3.74 -17.03
C GLN A 14 13.51 -2.95 -18.24
N ALA A 15 13.72 -3.61 -19.37
CA ALA A 15 14.13 -2.94 -20.62
C ALA A 15 13.01 -2.02 -21.13
N ARG A 16 11.75 -2.43 -21.01
CA ARG A 16 10.58 -1.57 -21.28
C ARG A 16 10.45 -0.43 -20.30
N ARG A 17 10.77 -0.63 -19.01
CA ARG A 17 10.83 0.43 -18.00
C ARG A 17 12.00 1.40 -18.23
N LYS A 18 13.14 0.91 -18.76
CA LYS A 18 14.26 1.77 -19.21
C LYS A 18 13.93 2.55 -20.48
N LEU A 19 13.05 2.04 -21.34
CA LEU A 19 12.59 2.72 -22.56
C LEU A 19 11.46 3.73 -22.30
N ILE A 20 10.76 3.61 -21.18
CA ILE A 20 9.81 4.62 -20.67
C ILE A 20 10.29 4.94 -19.25
N PRO A 21 11.30 5.80 -19.12
CA PRO A 21 11.74 6.22 -17.79
C PRO A 21 10.53 6.79 -17.07
N THR A 22 10.31 6.37 -15.82
CA THR A 22 9.43 7.12 -14.93
C THR A 22 9.95 8.55 -14.91
N LEU A 23 9.07 9.55 -14.76
CA LEU A 23 9.50 10.96 -14.74
C LEU A 23 10.69 11.16 -13.77
N GLY A 24 10.73 10.39 -12.65
CA GLY A 24 11.83 10.44 -11.67
C GLY A 24 13.18 9.89 -12.13
N THR A 25 13.24 9.14 -13.24
CA THR A 25 14.49 8.51 -13.73
C THR A 25 14.97 9.08 -15.07
N LEU A 26 14.33 10.13 -15.61
CA LEU A 26 14.77 10.77 -16.84
C LEU A 26 16.16 11.37 -16.67
N PRO A 27 17.09 11.13 -17.61
CA PRO A 27 18.41 11.77 -17.59
C PRO A 27 18.28 13.30 -17.56
N GLY A 28 19.03 13.95 -16.70
CA GLY A 28 19.02 15.42 -16.55
C GLY A 28 17.97 15.97 -15.57
N LEU A 29 16.96 15.20 -15.16
CA LEU A 29 16.02 15.66 -14.14
C LEU A 29 16.68 15.92 -12.77
N GLY A 30 17.82 15.28 -12.47
CA GLY A 30 18.60 15.58 -11.27
C GLY A 30 19.07 17.01 -11.20
N ILE A 31 19.58 17.54 -12.30
CA ILE A 31 20.05 18.93 -12.42
C ILE A 31 18.86 19.89 -12.33
N ILE A 32 17.74 19.52 -12.96
CA ILE A 32 16.50 20.31 -12.90
C ILE A 32 15.96 20.34 -11.47
N ASP A 33 15.97 19.22 -10.77
CA ASP A 33 15.49 19.10 -9.40
C ASP A 33 16.32 19.93 -8.42
N GLU A 34 17.65 19.84 -8.47
CA GLU A 34 18.55 20.69 -7.69
C GLU A 34 18.25 22.18 -7.92
N HIS A 35 18.07 22.56 -9.17
CA HIS A 35 17.74 23.95 -9.52
C HIS A 35 16.33 24.38 -9.05
N LEU A 36 15.35 23.44 -9.04
CA LEU A 36 14.00 23.70 -8.55
C LEU A 36 13.93 23.78 -7.03
N GLN A 37 14.73 22.98 -6.32
CA GLN A 37 14.77 23.00 -4.86
C GLN A 37 15.36 24.30 -4.28
N GLU A 38 16.25 24.95 -5.02
CA GLU A 38 16.84 26.26 -4.67
C GLU A 38 15.96 27.43 -5.06
N ARG A 39 14.93 27.23 -5.88
CA ARG A 39 14.09 28.31 -6.41
C ARG A 39 12.99 28.68 -5.41
N ASP A 40 12.95 29.96 -5.07
CA ASP A 40 11.80 30.54 -4.36
C ASP A 40 10.66 30.80 -5.33
N TRP A 41 9.58 30.02 -5.17
CA TRP A 41 8.35 30.20 -5.91
C TRP A 41 7.53 31.34 -5.29
N PRO A 42 6.83 32.17 -6.10
CA PRO A 42 5.92 33.17 -5.59
C PRO A 42 4.84 32.54 -4.71
N GLU A 43 4.74 33.03 -3.48
CA GLU A 43 3.74 32.61 -2.52
C GLU A 43 2.42 33.34 -2.76
N PHE A 44 1.32 32.67 -2.47
CA PHE A 44 0.00 33.28 -2.51
C PHE A 44 -0.90 32.69 -1.40
N VAL A 45 -1.97 33.42 -1.12
CA VAL A 45 -3.04 32.97 -0.22
C VAL A 45 -3.99 32.08 -1.03
N PHE A 46 -4.03 30.79 -0.73
CA PHE A 46 -4.96 29.87 -1.37
C PHE A 46 -6.40 30.07 -0.86
N SER A 47 -6.56 30.16 0.46
CA SER A 47 -7.87 30.39 1.06
C SER A 47 -7.82 31.52 2.08
N GLN A 48 -8.71 32.50 1.93
CA GLN A 48 -8.88 33.59 2.89
C GLN A 48 -10.07 33.27 3.79
N PRO A 49 -9.90 33.26 5.12
CA PRO A 49 -11.02 33.03 6.02
C PRO A 49 -12.05 34.14 5.96
N PRO A 50 -13.31 33.87 6.33
CA PRO A 50 -14.35 34.89 6.41
C PRO A 50 -13.96 36.05 7.32
N ALA A 51 -14.42 37.25 7.00
CA ALA A 51 -14.17 38.44 7.81
C ALA A 51 -14.68 38.26 9.24
N GLY A 52 -13.83 38.58 10.22
CA GLY A 52 -14.15 38.41 11.64
C GLY A 52 -13.94 36.99 12.19
N SER A 53 -13.41 36.07 11.39
CA SER A 53 -12.99 34.72 11.86
C SER A 53 -11.60 34.77 12.44
N ASP A 54 -11.36 33.97 13.48
CA ASP A 54 -10.02 33.76 14.08
C ASP A 54 -9.18 32.74 13.31
N LEU A 55 -9.71 32.19 12.19
CA LEU A 55 -9.03 31.19 11.38
C LEU A 55 -7.87 31.79 10.59
N LYS A 56 -6.86 30.99 10.33
CA LYS A 56 -5.69 31.36 9.54
C LYS A 56 -5.92 31.10 8.05
N PRO A 57 -5.37 31.95 7.16
CA PRO A 57 -5.34 31.68 5.72
C PRO A 57 -4.42 30.50 5.42
N VAL A 58 -4.74 29.71 4.40
CA VAL A 58 -3.85 28.68 3.85
C VAL A 58 -2.92 29.33 2.84
N MET A 59 -1.63 29.24 3.09
CA MET A 59 -0.57 29.73 2.22
C MET A 59 0.02 28.62 1.37
N GLY A 60 0.70 28.96 0.30
CA GLY A 60 1.48 28.04 -0.50
C GLY A 60 2.01 28.66 -1.79
N ASN A 61 2.48 27.81 -2.67
CA ASN A 61 2.90 28.22 -4.01
C ASN A 61 2.46 27.17 -5.05
N ALA A 62 2.44 27.58 -6.32
CA ALA A 62 1.96 26.73 -7.41
C ALA A 62 3.07 25.87 -8.06
N GLY A 63 4.33 26.04 -7.69
CA GLY A 63 5.45 25.35 -8.33
C GLY A 63 5.58 25.68 -9.81
N LEU A 64 6.02 24.72 -10.61
CA LEU A 64 6.16 24.88 -12.08
C LEU A 64 4.82 25.10 -12.78
N PRO A 65 4.77 25.93 -13.83
CA PRO A 65 3.60 26.02 -14.68
C PRO A 65 3.18 24.63 -15.19
N VAL A 66 1.89 24.29 -15.12
CA VAL A 66 1.29 23.01 -15.51
C VAL A 66 1.71 21.83 -14.62
N LEU A 67 3.00 21.65 -14.34
CA LEU A 67 3.53 20.50 -13.58
C LEU A 67 3.40 20.66 -12.06
N GLY A 68 3.25 21.90 -11.57
CA GLY A 68 3.24 22.14 -10.12
C GLY A 68 4.51 21.60 -9.47
N HIS A 69 4.34 20.86 -8.38
CA HIS A 69 5.40 20.22 -7.61
C HIS A 69 5.63 18.74 -7.97
N LEU A 70 5.21 18.32 -9.16
CA LEU A 70 5.29 16.92 -9.56
C LEU A 70 6.72 16.37 -9.51
N ILE A 71 7.69 17.15 -9.96
CA ILE A 71 9.10 16.72 -10.02
C ILE A 71 9.66 16.60 -8.60
N GLU A 72 9.43 17.62 -7.75
CA GLU A 72 9.90 17.65 -6.37
C GLU A 72 9.28 16.49 -5.55
N ILE A 73 7.99 16.19 -5.77
CA ILE A 73 7.33 15.08 -5.08
C ILE A 73 7.89 13.73 -5.54
N PHE A 74 8.09 13.52 -6.83
CA PHE A 74 8.57 12.23 -7.36
C PHE A 74 10.03 11.94 -7.01
N ARG A 75 10.84 12.96 -6.88
CA ARG A 75 12.27 12.82 -6.56
C ARG A 75 12.59 13.02 -5.10
N GLY A 76 12.05 14.08 -4.52
CA GLY A 76 12.27 14.44 -3.12
C GLY A 76 11.33 13.74 -2.15
N GLY A 77 10.15 13.28 -2.63
CA GLY A 77 9.18 12.54 -1.83
C GLY A 77 8.99 13.14 -0.43
N PRO A 78 9.35 12.35 0.60
CA PRO A 78 9.26 12.76 1.99
C PRO A 78 9.98 14.08 2.33
N GLU A 79 11.13 14.31 1.73
CA GLU A 79 12.00 15.46 2.04
C GLU A 79 11.38 16.78 1.57
N PHE A 80 10.79 16.79 0.37
CA PHE A 80 10.04 17.94 -0.14
C PHE A 80 8.86 18.28 0.80
N VAL A 81 8.11 17.27 1.22
CA VAL A 81 6.94 17.44 2.09
C VAL A 81 7.36 17.98 3.46
N LEU A 82 8.44 17.49 4.06
CA LEU A 82 8.99 18.00 5.32
C LEU A 82 9.51 19.44 5.20
N LYS A 83 10.17 19.79 4.09
CA LYS A 83 10.63 21.16 3.83
C LYS A 83 9.46 22.12 3.80
N SER A 84 8.38 21.75 3.11
CA SER A 84 7.17 22.56 3.01
C SER A 84 6.44 22.69 4.36
N TYR A 85 6.38 21.59 5.15
CA TYR A 85 5.85 21.61 6.51
C TYR A 85 6.60 22.56 7.43
N ARG A 86 7.94 22.57 7.37
CA ARG A 86 8.76 23.50 8.16
C ARG A 86 8.56 24.95 7.76
N LYS A 87 8.29 25.21 6.47
CA LYS A 87 8.12 26.57 5.92
C LYS A 87 6.71 27.13 6.21
N TYR A 88 5.65 26.33 5.96
CA TYR A 88 4.25 26.80 5.98
C TYR A 88 3.45 26.34 7.19
N GLY A 89 3.97 25.40 7.96
CA GLY A 89 3.23 24.76 9.04
C GLY A 89 2.43 23.55 8.60
N PRO A 90 1.45 23.09 9.42
CA PRO A 90 0.75 21.83 9.22
C PRO A 90 -0.25 21.82 8.05
N VAL A 91 -0.66 22.98 7.56
CA VAL A 91 -1.63 23.09 6.44
C VAL A 91 -1.10 24.07 5.42
N TYR A 92 -0.88 23.60 4.21
CA TYR A 92 -0.38 24.45 3.11
C TYR A 92 -0.86 23.95 1.75
N TYR A 93 -0.92 24.86 0.77
CA TYR A 93 -1.31 24.53 -0.60
C TYR A 93 -0.15 23.92 -1.39
N THR A 94 -0.47 22.88 -2.17
CA THR A 94 0.41 22.22 -3.12
C THR A 94 -0.34 21.85 -4.38
N LYS A 95 0.33 21.94 -5.53
CA LYS A 95 -0.24 21.65 -6.84
C LYS A 95 0.49 20.52 -7.54
N THR A 96 -0.29 19.63 -8.15
CA THR A 96 0.19 18.65 -9.13
C THR A 96 -0.79 18.57 -10.30
N PRO A 97 -0.40 18.04 -11.48
CA PRO A 97 -1.34 17.89 -12.60
C PRO A 97 -2.52 16.96 -12.29
N ALA A 98 -2.34 16.04 -11.34
CA ALA A 98 -3.37 15.07 -10.98
C ALA A 98 -4.28 15.54 -9.84
N LEU A 99 -3.78 16.43 -8.98
CA LEU A 99 -4.49 16.85 -7.78
C LEU A 99 -4.03 18.24 -7.35
N ASP A 100 -4.96 19.16 -7.33
CA ASP A 100 -4.86 20.47 -6.70
C ASP A 100 -5.38 20.34 -5.27
N ALA A 101 -4.51 20.47 -4.27
CA ALA A 101 -4.85 20.11 -2.90
C ALA A 101 -4.12 20.97 -1.86
N ILE A 102 -4.67 21.04 -0.67
CA ILE A 102 -3.89 21.39 0.51
C ILE A 102 -3.25 20.13 1.09
N ALA A 103 -2.02 20.23 1.57
CA ALA A 103 -1.40 19.21 2.39
C ALA A 103 -1.82 19.43 3.84
N ALA A 104 -2.14 18.35 4.55
CA ALA A 104 -2.40 18.36 5.99
C ALA A 104 -1.42 17.39 6.66
N LEU A 105 -0.53 17.92 7.48
CA LEU A 105 0.62 17.24 8.04
C LEU A 105 0.68 17.37 9.55
N GLY A 106 1.43 16.46 10.14
CA GLY A 106 1.53 16.34 11.59
C GLY A 106 0.45 15.43 12.18
N PRO A 107 0.71 14.91 13.38
CA PRO A 107 -0.19 13.94 14.00
C PRO A 107 -1.56 14.53 14.34
N ASP A 108 -1.64 15.82 14.74
CA ASP A 108 -2.89 16.49 15.09
C ASP A 108 -3.78 16.70 13.87
N ALA A 109 -3.23 17.21 12.74
CA ALA A 109 -3.99 17.37 11.50
C ALA A 109 -4.44 16.01 10.95
N THR A 110 -3.59 14.98 11.05
CA THR A 110 -3.93 13.60 10.69
C THR A 110 -5.08 13.08 11.54
N GLN A 111 -5.05 13.32 12.86
CA GLN A 111 -6.10 12.92 13.78
C GLN A 111 -7.42 13.59 13.44
N GLU A 112 -7.41 14.88 13.22
CA GLU A 112 -8.62 15.67 12.94
C GLU A 112 -9.34 15.15 11.70
N VAL A 113 -8.60 15.03 10.58
CA VAL A 113 -9.18 14.61 9.30
C VAL A 113 -9.56 13.12 9.30
N PHE A 114 -8.76 12.23 9.90
CA PHE A 114 -9.12 10.81 9.96
C PHE A 114 -10.26 10.51 10.92
N THR A 115 -10.34 11.22 12.05
CA THR A 115 -11.45 11.05 13.01
C THR A 115 -12.75 11.57 12.42
N ASN A 116 -12.68 12.69 11.68
CA ASN A 116 -13.78 13.25 10.89
C ASN A 116 -15.12 13.33 11.67
N ARG A 117 -15.08 13.88 12.90
CA ARG A 117 -16.21 13.86 13.83
C ARG A 117 -17.47 14.50 13.24
N ASN A 118 -17.29 15.59 12.52
CA ASN A 118 -18.39 16.37 11.93
C ASN A 118 -18.79 15.87 10.54
N LYS A 119 -18.13 14.81 10.02
CA LYS A 119 -18.30 14.31 8.64
C LYS A 119 -18.03 15.41 7.58
N ASP A 120 -17.04 16.26 7.80
CA ASP A 120 -16.67 17.36 6.89
C ASP A 120 -15.81 16.90 5.72
N PHE A 121 -15.15 15.74 5.86
CA PHE A 121 -14.17 15.22 4.91
C PHE A 121 -14.67 13.94 4.25
N SER A 122 -14.79 13.96 2.92
CA SER A 122 -15.22 12.82 2.10
C SER A 122 -14.03 12.13 1.44
N THR A 123 -14.14 10.82 1.21
CA THR A 123 -13.18 10.03 0.41
C THR A 123 -13.37 10.19 -1.08
N VAL A 124 -14.37 10.98 -1.54
CA VAL A 124 -14.70 11.17 -2.96
C VAL A 124 -13.50 11.58 -3.82
N ALA A 125 -12.50 12.24 -3.24
CA ALA A 125 -11.26 12.56 -3.95
C ALA A 125 -10.52 11.33 -4.51
N TRP A 126 -10.69 10.15 -3.91
CA TRP A 126 -10.15 8.90 -4.46
C TRP A 126 -10.84 8.46 -5.76
N GLN A 127 -12.10 8.84 -5.96
CA GLN A 127 -12.80 8.53 -7.21
C GLN A 127 -12.13 9.20 -8.40
N ASP A 128 -11.58 10.41 -8.22
CA ASP A 128 -10.84 11.11 -9.27
C ASP A 128 -9.50 10.41 -9.60
N VAL A 129 -8.93 9.70 -8.62
CA VAL A 129 -7.61 9.04 -8.79
C VAL A 129 -7.75 7.63 -9.34
N ILE A 130 -8.59 6.78 -8.73
CA ILE A 130 -8.70 5.35 -9.05
C ILE A 130 -10.12 4.88 -9.35
N GLY A 131 -11.14 5.75 -9.25
CA GLY A 131 -12.55 5.40 -9.37
C GLY A 131 -12.91 4.58 -10.61
N PRO A 132 -12.45 4.91 -11.81
CA PRO A 132 -12.76 4.15 -13.03
C PRO A 132 -12.33 2.68 -12.99
N PHE A 133 -11.30 2.35 -12.20
CA PHE A 133 -10.75 1.00 -12.08
C PHE A 133 -11.27 0.23 -10.87
N PHE A 134 -11.66 0.93 -9.80
CA PHE A 134 -12.03 0.32 -8.51
C PHE A 134 -13.37 0.85 -8.00
N LYS A 135 -14.35 0.91 -8.89
CA LYS A 135 -15.72 1.39 -8.60
C LYS A 135 -16.26 0.69 -7.35
N ARG A 136 -16.94 1.48 -6.47
CA ARG A 136 -17.62 0.95 -5.29
C ARG A 136 -16.76 0.05 -4.38
N GLY A 137 -15.42 0.17 -4.43
CA GLY A 137 -14.55 -0.40 -3.42
C GLY A 137 -14.75 0.32 -2.07
N LEU A 138 -14.56 -0.38 -0.97
CA LEU A 138 -14.82 0.15 0.39
C LEU A 138 -14.12 1.49 0.66
N MET A 139 -12.93 1.72 0.12
CA MET A 139 -12.19 2.98 0.25
C MET A 139 -12.84 4.15 -0.49
N LEU A 140 -13.70 3.88 -1.46
CA LEU A 140 -14.35 4.87 -2.33
C LEU A 140 -15.78 5.20 -1.90
N MET A 141 -16.23 4.64 -0.80
CA MET A 141 -17.52 4.89 -0.17
C MET A 141 -17.35 5.81 1.03
N ASP A 142 -18.42 6.52 1.41
CA ASP A 142 -18.41 7.40 2.57
C ASP A 142 -19.57 7.13 3.53
N PHE A 143 -19.39 7.62 4.74
CA PHE A 143 -20.40 7.76 5.78
C PHE A 143 -21.24 6.49 5.99
N ASP A 144 -22.54 6.58 5.84
CA ASP A 144 -23.48 5.50 6.15
C ASP A 144 -23.37 4.35 5.14
N GLU A 145 -23.13 4.64 3.84
CA GLU A 145 -22.87 3.59 2.83
C GLU A 145 -21.59 2.82 3.15
N HIS A 146 -20.50 3.55 3.49
CA HIS A 146 -19.26 2.92 3.91
C HIS A 146 -19.45 2.04 5.14
N MET A 147 -20.16 2.53 6.15
CA MET A 147 -20.38 1.78 7.39
C MET A 147 -21.25 0.55 7.17
N TYR A 148 -22.26 0.63 6.29
CA TYR A 148 -23.08 -0.50 5.90
C TYR A 148 -22.23 -1.60 5.24
N HIS A 149 -21.47 -1.25 4.20
CA HIS A 149 -20.61 -2.21 3.51
C HIS A 149 -19.49 -2.75 4.40
N ARG A 150 -18.93 -1.90 5.26
CA ARG A 150 -17.88 -2.29 6.19
C ARG A 150 -18.35 -3.34 7.20
N ARG A 151 -19.55 -3.20 7.77
CA ARG A 151 -20.11 -4.17 8.72
C ARG A 151 -20.22 -5.58 8.11
N ILE A 152 -20.78 -5.66 6.91
CA ILE A 152 -20.89 -6.95 6.21
C ILE A 152 -19.49 -7.52 5.92
N MET A 153 -18.60 -6.69 5.38
CA MET A 153 -17.26 -7.13 5.00
C MET A 153 -16.41 -7.59 6.19
N GLN A 154 -16.58 -7.02 7.37
CA GLN A 154 -15.83 -7.41 8.58
C GLN A 154 -15.98 -8.89 8.92
N GLU A 155 -17.11 -9.52 8.59
CA GLU A 155 -17.36 -10.95 8.81
C GLU A 155 -16.38 -11.85 8.04
N ALA A 156 -15.85 -11.37 6.90
CA ALA A 156 -14.80 -12.09 6.17
C ALA A 156 -13.41 -11.98 6.83
N PHE A 157 -13.24 -11.12 7.84
CA PHE A 157 -11.97 -10.86 8.52
C PHE A 157 -12.01 -11.26 10.01
N ILE A 158 -13.04 -12.00 10.46
CA ILE A 158 -13.07 -12.52 11.83
C ILE A 158 -12.02 -13.63 12.04
N ARG A 159 -11.64 -13.88 13.30
CA ARG A 159 -10.55 -14.81 13.65
C ARG A 159 -10.71 -16.20 13.04
N THR A 160 -11.91 -16.75 13.05
CA THR A 160 -12.20 -18.08 12.49
C THR A 160 -11.95 -18.16 10.99
N ARG A 161 -12.31 -17.11 10.22
CA ARG A 161 -12.02 -17.02 8.79
C ARG A 161 -10.54 -16.84 8.53
N LEU A 162 -9.89 -15.95 9.28
CA LEU A 162 -8.45 -15.73 9.19
C LEU A 162 -7.65 -17.01 9.46
N SER A 163 -8.12 -17.91 10.34
CA SER A 163 -7.46 -19.19 10.57
C SER A 163 -7.39 -20.06 9.31
N GLY A 164 -8.50 -20.18 8.59
CA GLY A 164 -8.51 -20.91 7.31
C GLY A 164 -7.63 -20.25 6.24
N TYR A 165 -7.60 -18.92 6.21
CA TYR A 165 -6.72 -18.21 5.27
C TYR A 165 -5.23 -18.44 5.58
N VAL A 166 -4.83 -18.48 6.86
CA VAL A 166 -3.44 -18.79 7.26
C VAL A 166 -3.00 -20.16 6.79
N GLU A 167 -3.84 -21.17 6.87
CA GLU A 167 -3.55 -22.53 6.39
C GLU A 167 -3.26 -22.53 4.87
N HIS A 168 -4.04 -21.78 4.10
CA HIS A 168 -3.84 -21.62 2.67
C HIS A 168 -2.56 -20.81 2.36
N MET A 169 -2.34 -19.70 3.06
CA MET A 169 -1.13 -18.89 2.94
C MET A 169 0.12 -19.73 3.20
N ASP A 170 0.12 -20.52 4.27
CA ASP A 170 1.22 -21.37 4.66
C ASP A 170 1.53 -22.46 3.65
N THR A 171 0.49 -23.11 3.14
CA THR A 171 0.62 -24.14 2.10
C THR A 171 1.27 -23.60 0.85
N VAL A 172 0.81 -22.43 0.36
CA VAL A 172 1.36 -21.79 -0.85
C VAL A 172 2.78 -21.30 -0.58
N ALA A 173 3.01 -20.59 0.52
CA ALA A 173 4.33 -20.02 0.86
C ALA A 173 5.39 -21.12 1.03
N THR A 174 5.06 -22.21 1.72
CA THR A 174 5.97 -23.36 1.92
C THR A 174 6.39 -23.95 0.58
N LYS A 175 5.42 -24.19 -0.32
CA LYS A 175 5.70 -24.77 -1.64
C LYS A 175 6.57 -23.87 -2.50
N VAL A 176 6.23 -22.60 -2.61
CA VAL A 176 6.93 -21.64 -3.49
C VAL A 176 8.32 -21.32 -2.97
N VAL A 177 8.45 -20.97 -1.67
CA VAL A 177 9.74 -20.58 -1.08
C VAL A 177 10.75 -21.73 -1.08
N ALA A 178 10.32 -22.93 -0.71
CA ALA A 178 11.26 -24.06 -0.61
C ALA A 178 11.66 -24.66 -1.97
N ARG A 179 10.80 -24.56 -2.99
CA ARG A 179 10.99 -25.27 -4.26
C ARG A 179 11.34 -24.38 -5.43
N ASP A 180 10.74 -23.20 -5.50
CA ASP A 180 10.75 -22.38 -6.72
C ASP A 180 11.76 -21.21 -6.61
N TRP A 181 12.23 -20.85 -5.42
CA TRP A 181 13.18 -19.76 -5.25
C TRP A 181 14.63 -20.23 -5.39
N PRO A 182 15.43 -19.60 -6.30
CA PRO A 182 16.78 -20.04 -6.59
C PRO A 182 17.75 -19.64 -5.47
N ALA A 183 18.45 -20.63 -4.93
CA ALA A 183 19.51 -20.42 -3.94
C ALA A 183 20.76 -19.81 -4.59
N ASN A 184 21.44 -18.92 -3.85
CA ASN A 184 22.73 -18.32 -4.21
C ASN A 184 22.77 -17.50 -5.52
N ASP A 185 21.63 -17.20 -6.13
CA ASP A 185 21.59 -16.34 -7.30
C ASP A 185 21.64 -14.86 -6.90
N ARG A 186 22.72 -14.18 -7.27
CA ARG A 186 22.91 -12.74 -7.02
C ARG A 186 22.00 -11.87 -7.91
N ARG A 187 21.38 -12.46 -8.92
CA ARG A 187 20.41 -11.78 -9.81
C ARG A 187 18.98 -11.96 -9.35
N PHE A 188 18.75 -12.70 -8.24
CA PHE A 188 17.42 -12.89 -7.69
C PHE A 188 16.85 -11.56 -7.22
N LEU A 189 15.67 -11.25 -7.73
CA LEU A 189 14.96 -10.02 -7.43
C LEU A 189 13.79 -10.35 -6.51
N PHE A 190 13.91 -9.92 -5.26
CA PHE A 190 12.95 -10.30 -4.21
C PHE A 190 11.54 -9.76 -4.47
N MET A 191 11.44 -8.51 -4.93
CA MET A 191 10.14 -7.88 -5.14
C MET A 191 9.28 -8.61 -6.20
N PRO A 192 9.75 -8.94 -7.41
CA PRO A 192 8.97 -9.72 -8.36
C PRO A 192 8.59 -11.11 -7.84
N ALA A 193 9.52 -11.77 -7.16
CA ALA A 193 9.26 -13.12 -6.63
C ALA A 193 8.19 -13.12 -5.54
N VAL A 194 8.26 -12.17 -4.59
CA VAL A 194 7.26 -12.05 -3.54
C VAL A 194 5.93 -11.52 -4.09
N LYS A 195 5.97 -10.69 -5.13
CA LYS A 195 4.77 -10.23 -5.82
C LYS A 195 4.00 -11.39 -6.46
N GLU A 196 4.69 -12.31 -7.10
CA GLU A 196 4.08 -13.52 -7.65
C GLU A 196 3.51 -14.40 -6.54
N LEU A 197 4.26 -14.60 -5.45
CA LEU A 197 3.80 -15.38 -4.30
C LEU A 197 2.53 -14.81 -3.65
N THR A 198 2.47 -13.49 -3.43
CA THR A 198 1.26 -12.86 -2.85
C THR A 198 0.07 -12.92 -3.80
N LEU A 199 0.28 -12.89 -5.13
CA LEU A 199 -0.78 -13.14 -6.12
C LEU A 199 -1.25 -14.60 -6.11
N ASP A 200 -0.36 -15.57 -5.89
CA ASP A 200 -0.72 -16.98 -5.75
C ASP A 200 -1.57 -17.18 -4.49
N ILE A 201 -1.16 -16.60 -3.38
CA ILE A 201 -1.93 -16.61 -2.14
C ILE A 201 -3.30 -15.97 -2.35
N ALA A 202 -3.37 -14.79 -2.97
CA ALA A 202 -4.63 -14.12 -3.25
C ALA A 202 -5.55 -14.96 -4.16
N SER A 203 -4.99 -15.69 -5.12
CA SER A 203 -5.74 -16.60 -5.99
C SER A 203 -6.43 -17.73 -5.20
N VAL A 204 -5.74 -18.29 -4.22
CA VAL A 204 -6.31 -19.35 -3.37
C VAL A 204 -7.26 -18.77 -2.34
N VAL A 205 -6.81 -17.79 -1.56
CA VAL A 205 -7.55 -17.24 -0.40
C VAL A 205 -8.77 -16.45 -0.83
N PHE A 206 -8.65 -15.62 -1.88
CA PHE A 206 -9.75 -14.73 -2.29
C PHE A 206 -10.65 -15.35 -3.33
N MET A 207 -10.10 -16.08 -4.30
CA MET A 207 -10.85 -16.61 -5.44
C MET A 207 -11.20 -18.10 -5.32
N GLY A 208 -10.64 -18.81 -4.33
CA GLY A 208 -10.86 -20.23 -4.11
C GLY A 208 -10.32 -21.11 -5.24
N HIS A 209 -9.24 -20.70 -5.90
CA HIS A 209 -8.59 -21.54 -6.90
C HIS A 209 -7.76 -22.61 -6.20
N GLU A 210 -7.93 -23.86 -6.60
CA GLU A 210 -7.01 -24.90 -6.15
C GLU A 210 -5.61 -24.70 -6.74
N PRO A 211 -4.55 -24.94 -5.96
CA PRO A 211 -3.18 -24.86 -6.45
C PRO A 211 -2.97 -25.83 -7.63
N GLY A 212 -2.77 -25.28 -8.82
CA GLY A 212 -2.56 -26.06 -10.05
C GLY A 212 -3.79 -26.20 -10.96
N SER A 213 -4.95 -25.62 -10.56
CA SER A 213 -6.14 -25.53 -11.42
C SER A 213 -5.92 -24.48 -12.50
N ASP A 214 -6.62 -24.62 -13.60
CA ASP A 214 -6.67 -23.77 -14.82
C ASP A 214 -5.63 -22.63 -14.90
N HIS A 215 -4.39 -23.01 -15.17
CA HIS A 215 -3.24 -22.09 -15.22
C HIS A 215 -3.46 -20.94 -16.22
N GLU A 216 -4.17 -21.16 -17.30
CA GLU A 216 -4.42 -20.15 -18.33
C GLU A 216 -5.40 -19.07 -17.81
N LEU A 217 -6.49 -19.49 -17.19
CA LEU A 217 -7.46 -18.56 -16.58
C LEU A 217 -6.81 -17.72 -15.48
N VAL A 218 -6.12 -18.36 -14.53
CA VAL A 218 -5.42 -17.66 -13.43
C VAL A 218 -4.42 -16.66 -13.97
N THR A 219 -3.63 -17.04 -14.97
CA THR A 219 -2.66 -16.14 -15.62
C THR A 219 -3.35 -14.94 -16.28
N ARG A 220 -4.46 -15.17 -16.98
CA ARG A 220 -5.24 -14.11 -17.62
C ARG A 220 -5.80 -13.11 -16.58
N ILE A 221 -6.32 -13.60 -15.46
CA ILE A 221 -6.86 -12.75 -14.38
C ILE A 221 -5.75 -11.95 -13.71
N LYS A 222 -4.59 -12.56 -13.42
CA LYS A 222 -3.42 -11.85 -12.90
C LYS A 222 -2.95 -10.73 -13.84
N GLN A 223 -2.87 -11.00 -15.15
CA GLN A 223 -2.49 -10.01 -16.16
C GLN A 223 -3.51 -8.87 -16.29
N ALA A 224 -4.80 -9.19 -16.21
CA ALA A 224 -5.87 -8.18 -16.21
C ALA A 224 -5.78 -7.30 -14.97
N TYR A 225 -5.58 -7.90 -13.79
CA TYR A 225 -5.36 -7.18 -12.53
C TYR A 225 -4.16 -6.22 -12.62
N GLU A 226 -2.98 -6.72 -13.02
CA GLU A 226 -1.78 -5.87 -13.15
C GLU A 226 -1.97 -4.71 -14.14
N THR A 227 -2.63 -4.98 -15.26
CA THR A 227 -2.92 -3.96 -16.28
C THR A 227 -3.84 -2.88 -15.73
N THR A 228 -4.87 -3.29 -14.97
CA THR A 228 -5.82 -2.39 -14.31
C THR A 228 -5.11 -1.50 -13.27
N THR A 229 -4.31 -2.09 -12.40
CA THR A 229 -3.59 -1.36 -11.33
C THR A 229 -2.56 -0.39 -11.92
N ARG A 230 -1.79 -0.81 -12.93
CA ARG A 230 -0.82 0.08 -13.61
C ARG A 230 -1.48 1.25 -14.33
N ALA A 231 -2.73 1.10 -14.76
CA ALA A 231 -3.46 2.16 -15.43
C ALA A 231 -3.90 3.28 -14.46
N GLY A 232 -4.11 2.98 -13.19
CA GLY A 232 -4.40 3.99 -12.15
C GLY A 232 -3.34 5.09 -12.05
N GLY A 233 -2.06 4.74 -12.29
CA GLY A 233 -0.94 5.68 -12.37
C GLY A 233 -0.73 6.36 -13.73
N ALA A 234 -1.69 6.28 -14.69
CA ALA A 234 -1.53 6.90 -16.00
C ALA A 234 -1.67 8.43 -15.91
N ILE A 235 -0.68 9.13 -16.48
CA ILE A 235 -0.72 10.61 -16.61
C ILE A 235 -1.75 11.00 -17.67
N ILE A 236 -1.74 10.31 -18.82
CA ILE A 236 -2.70 10.54 -19.91
C ILE A 236 -3.93 9.67 -19.67
N ARG A 237 -5.02 10.28 -19.23
CA ARG A 237 -6.28 9.64 -18.85
C ARG A 237 -7.31 9.73 -19.97
N THR A 238 -6.99 9.13 -21.12
CA THR A 238 -7.91 9.08 -22.27
C THR A 238 -8.39 7.66 -22.56
N PRO A 239 -9.69 7.44 -22.77
CA PRO A 239 -10.28 6.13 -23.03
C PRO A 239 -10.13 5.71 -24.51
N VAL A 240 -9.02 6.02 -25.17
CA VAL A 240 -8.72 5.70 -26.58
C VAL A 240 -7.47 4.83 -26.71
N PRO A 241 -7.43 3.85 -27.67
CA PRO A 241 -6.22 3.11 -27.99
C PRO A 241 -5.09 4.04 -28.47
N PRO A 242 -3.81 3.74 -28.19
CA PRO A 242 -3.26 2.61 -27.42
C PRO A 242 -2.90 2.98 -25.98
N PHE A 243 -3.52 3.99 -25.38
CA PHE A 243 -3.12 4.55 -24.09
C PHE A 243 -3.30 3.58 -22.92
N LYS A 244 -2.45 3.72 -21.87
CA LYS A 244 -2.49 2.89 -20.67
C LYS A 244 -3.87 2.92 -19.99
N TRP A 245 -4.50 4.09 -19.95
CA TRP A 245 -5.84 4.26 -19.38
C TRP A 245 -6.88 3.38 -20.08
N TRP A 246 -6.94 3.41 -21.42
CA TRP A 246 -7.83 2.56 -22.19
C TRP A 246 -7.59 1.07 -21.93
N ARG A 247 -6.31 0.63 -21.93
CA ARG A 247 -5.95 -0.76 -21.65
C ARG A 247 -6.44 -1.20 -20.26
N GLY A 248 -6.30 -0.31 -19.26
CA GLY A 248 -6.81 -0.56 -17.91
C GLY A 248 -8.32 -0.74 -17.86
N LEU A 249 -9.09 0.06 -18.59
CA LEU A 249 -10.54 -0.08 -18.67
C LEU A 249 -10.96 -1.40 -19.32
N GLN A 250 -10.25 -1.86 -20.38
CA GLN A 250 -10.48 -3.17 -20.97
C GLN A 250 -10.13 -4.32 -20.00
N ALA A 251 -9.00 -4.21 -19.33
CA ALA A 251 -8.58 -5.17 -18.31
C ALA A 251 -9.56 -5.25 -17.13
N ARG A 252 -10.06 -4.10 -16.67
CA ARG A 252 -11.10 -4.02 -15.64
C ARG A 252 -12.36 -4.80 -16.06
N LYS A 253 -12.76 -4.69 -17.33
CA LYS A 253 -13.92 -5.44 -17.85
C LYS A 253 -13.67 -6.96 -17.78
N VAL A 254 -12.48 -7.42 -18.09
CA VAL A 254 -12.13 -8.86 -17.94
C VAL A 254 -12.31 -9.34 -16.49
N LEU A 255 -11.92 -8.51 -15.51
CA LEU A 255 -12.12 -8.83 -14.09
C LEU A 255 -13.61 -8.81 -13.72
N GLU A 256 -14.38 -7.84 -14.21
CA GLU A 256 -15.83 -7.78 -13.98
C GLU A 256 -16.53 -9.03 -14.53
N ASP A 257 -16.26 -9.38 -15.78
CA ASP A 257 -16.88 -10.55 -16.45
C ASP A 257 -16.54 -11.85 -15.68
N TYR A 258 -15.29 -12.00 -15.25
CA TYR A 258 -14.84 -13.14 -14.44
C TYR A 258 -15.58 -13.21 -13.09
N PHE A 259 -15.59 -12.12 -12.31
CA PHE A 259 -16.23 -12.16 -10.99
C PHE A 259 -17.75 -12.26 -11.07
N VAL A 260 -18.40 -11.72 -12.10
CA VAL A 260 -19.85 -11.92 -12.31
C VAL A 260 -20.18 -13.41 -12.46
N GLU A 261 -19.40 -14.15 -13.25
CA GLU A 261 -19.58 -15.59 -13.42
C GLU A 261 -19.31 -16.34 -12.10
N ARG A 262 -18.19 -16.04 -11.44
CA ARG A 262 -17.82 -16.70 -10.17
C ARG A 262 -18.80 -16.43 -9.04
N VAL A 263 -19.35 -15.22 -8.93
CA VAL A 263 -20.40 -14.92 -7.91
C VAL A 263 -21.62 -15.79 -8.10
N ARG A 264 -22.10 -15.98 -9.34
CA ARG A 264 -23.26 -16.82 -9.65
C ARG A 264 -23.02 -18.27 -9.22
N GLU A 265 -21.81 -18.79 -9.48
CA GLU A 265 -21.44 -20.14 -9.04
C GLU A 265 -21.37 -20.24 -7.51
N ARG A 266 -20.72 -19.28 -6.86
CA ARG A 266 -20.45 -19.30 -5.41
C ARG A 266 -21.70 -19.03 -4.54
N ARG A 267 -22.73 -18.37 -5.08
CA ARG A 267 -24.02 -18.24 -4.39
C ARG A 267 -24.68 -19.59 -4.05
N ASN A 268 -24.38 -20.63 -4.80
CA ASN A 268 -24.94 -21.97 -4.64
C ASN A 268 -23.90 -23.00 -4.19
N ALA A 269 -22.69 -22.59 -3.82
CA ALA A 269 -21.61 -23.46 -3.41
C ALA A 269 -21.19 -23.16 -1.96
N GLU A 270 -20.68 -24.19 -1.28
CA GLU A 270 -19.98 -24.03 0.00
C GLU A 270 -18.48 -23.80 -0.25
N GLY A 271 -17.82 -23.06 0.63
CA GLY A 271 -16.39 -22.81 0.55
C GLY A 271 -15.90 -21.88 1.67
N THR A 272 -14.60 -21.86 1.85
CA THR A 272 -13.92 -21.06 2.87
C THR A 272 -13.14 -19.89 2.29
N ASP A 273 -13.07 -19.79 0.94
CA ASP A 273 -12.47 -18.66 0.27
C ASP A 273 -13.29 -17.37 0.47
N MET A 274 -12.63 -16.23 0.35
CA MET A 274 -13.26 -14.93 0.65
C MET A 274 -14.43 -14.60 -0.27
N LEU A 275 -14.37 -14.99 -1.55
CA LEU A 275 -15.48 -14.76 -2.49
C LEU A 275 -16.74 -15.54 -2.03
N THR A 276 -16.60 -16.83 -1.68
CA THR A 276 -17.70 -17.62 -1.16
C THR A 276 -18.23 -17.04 0.15
N VAL A 277 -17.33 -16.65 1.06
CA VAL A 277 -17.71 -16.00 2.32
C VAL A 277 -18.55 -14.76 2.05
N LEU A 278 -18.12 -13.84 1.17
CA LEU A 278 -18.86 -12.62 0.86
C LEU A 278 -20.21 -12.90 0.16
N CYS A 279 -20.34 -14.01 -0.57
CA CYS A 279 -21.61 -14.42 -1.17
C CYS A 279 -22.66 -14.81 -0.13
N HIS A 280 -22.25 -15.31 1.05
CA HIS A 280 -23.13 -15.85 2.07
C HIS A 280 -23.18 -15.02 3.36
N THR A 281 -22.33 -13.99 3.47
CA THR A 281 -22.26 -13.16 4.68
C THR A 281 -23.42 -12.18 4.75
N ALA A 282 -24.04 -12.11 5.94
CA ALA A 282 -25.00 -11.11 6.32
C ALA A 282 -24.48 -10.33 7.54
N ASP A 283 -24.90 -9.09 7.71
CA ASP A 283 -24.72 -8.36 8.96
C ASP A 283 -25.71 -8.81 10.03
N GLU A 284 -25.63 -8.21 11.23
CA GLU A 284 -26.52 -8.53 12.36
C GLU A 284 -28.01 -8.30 12.06
N ASP A 285 -28.32 -7.45 11.09
CA ASP A 285 -29.69 -7.12 10.63
C ASP A 285 -30.17 -8.03 9.48
N GLY A 286 -29.32 -8.98 9.04
CA GLY A 286 -29.61 -9.90 7.92
C GLY A 286 -29.38 -9.31 6.53
N ASN A 287 -28.74 -8.14 6.42
CA ASN A 287 -28.43 -7.54 5.13
C ASN A 287 -27.23 -8.26 4.47
N THR A 288 -27.31 -8.45 3.16
CA THR A 288 -26.29 -9.11 2.35
C THR A 288 -25.83 -8.21 1.21
N PHE A 289 -24.65 -8.47 0.65
CA PHE A 289 -24.19 -7.82 -0.54
C PHE A 289 -24.98 -8.24 -1.78
N THR A 290 -25.26 -7.27 -2.68
CA THR A 290 -25.68 -7.57 -4.04
C THR A 290 -24.51 -8.20 -4.83
N ASP A 291 -24.81 -8.93 -5.91
CA ASP A 291 -23.77 -9.49 -6.78
C ASP A 291 -22.83 -8.42 -7.33
N THR A 292 -23.38 -7.25 -7.67
CA THR A 292 -22.60 -6.09 -8.13
C THR A 292 -21.65 -5.58 -7.04
N ASP A 293 -22.08 -5.56 -5.78
CA ASP A 293 -21.22 -5.13 -4.68
C ASP A 293 -20.07 -6.12 -4.46
N ILE A 294 -20.37 -7.42 -4.49
CA ILE A 294 -19.36 -8.48 -4.36
C ILE A 294 -18.31 -8.37 -5.46
N VAL A 295 -18.74 -8.24 -6.72
CA VAL A 295 -17.82 -8.09 -7.87
C VAL A 295 -16.88 -6.89 -7.66
N ASN A 296 -17.42 -5.74 -7.29
CA ASN A 296 -16.63 -4.54 -7.08
C ASN A 296 -15.69 -4.66 -5.86
N HIS A 297 -16.17 -5.23 -4.76
CA HIS A 297 -15.35 -5.49 -3.59
C HIS A 297 -14.20 -6.46 -3.87
N MET A 298 -14.46 -7.55 -4.61
CA MET A 298 -13.41 -8.52 -4.97
C MET A 298 -12.31 -7.88 -5.82
N ILE A 299 -12.67 -7.08 -6.82
CA ILE A 299 -11.68 -6.38 -7.64
C ILE A 299 -10.88 -5.37 -6.81
N PHE A 300 -11.55 -4.67 -5.88
CA PHE A 300 -10.88 -3.75 -4.96
C PHE A 300 -9.97 -4.48 -3.96
N LEU A 301 -10.42 -5.60 -3.37
CA LEU A 301 -9.64 -6.39 -2.41
C LEU A 301 -8.37 -6.96 -3.03
N MET A 302 -8.42 -7.42 -4.29
CA MET A 302 -7.21 -7.84 -5.01
C MET A 302 -6.15 -6.73 -5.03
N MET A 303 -6.54 -5.48 -5.28
CA MET A 303 -5.61 -4.35 -5.23
C MET A 303 -5.10 -4.08 -3.81
N ALA A 304 -6.02 -4.02 -2.85
CA ALA A 304 -5.69 -3.59 -1.50
C ALA A 304 -4.76 -4.56 -0.77
N ALA A 305 -4.96 -5.86 -0.94
CA ALA A 305 -4.24 -6.89 -0.19
C ALA A 305 -2.87 -7.24 -0.78
N HIS A 306 -2.73 -7.18 -2.11
CA HIS A 306 -1.56 -7.73 -2.78
C HIS A 306 -0.36 -6.75 -2.81
N ASP A 307 -0.53 -5.55 -3.38
CA ASP A 307 0.61 -4.65 -3.60
C ASP A 307 1.16 -4.07 -2.28
N THR A 308 0.33 -3.89 -1.26
CA THR A 308 0.74 -3.38 0.06
C THR A 308 1.58 -4.41 0.83
N SER A 309 1.17 -5.67 0.85
CA SER A 309 1.94 -6.78 1.44
C SER A 309 3.27 -6.98 0.70
N THR A 310 3.26 -6.93 -0.64
CA THR A 310 4.48 -7.01 -1.47
C THR A 310 5.48 -5.91 -1.11
N SER A 311 5.02 -4.66 -0.96
CA SER A 311 5.89 -3.53 -0.57
C SER A 311 6.51 -3.75 0.81
N THR A 312 5.71 -4.19 1.79
CA THR A 312 6.19 -4.41 3.17
C THR A 312 7.18 -5.58 3.23
N LEU A 313 6.88 -6.71 2.58
CA LEU A 313 7.78 -7.86 2.48
C LEU A 313 9.11 -7.51 1.82
N THR A 314 9.06 -6.73 0.75
CA THR A 314 10.25 -6.26 0.03
C THR A 314 11.13 -5.37 0.91
N THR A 315 10.51 -4.44 1.64
CA THR A 315 11.20 -3.57 2.60
C THR A 315 11.79 -4.38 3.76
N MET A 316 11.04 -5.37 4.26
CA MET A 316 11.48 -6.27 5.34
C MET A 316 12.69 -7.11 4.90
N ALA A 317 12.69 -7.65 3.68
CA ALA A 317 13.83 -8.41 3.16
C ALA A 317 15.10 -7.57 3.09
N TYR A 318 15.00 -6.32 2.60
CA TYR A 318 16.14 -5.40 2.59
C TYR A 318 16.67 -5.12 4.00
N HIS A 319 15.80 -4.72 4.92
CA HIS A 319 16.23 -4.35 6.26
C HIS A 319 16.79 -5.53 7.05
N LEU A 320 16.24 -6.72 6.88
CA LEU A 320 16.80 -7.93 7.51
C LEU A 320 18.13 -8.33 6.90
N ALA A 321 18.34 -8.17 5.58
CA ALA A 321 19.63 -8.39 4.95
C ALA A 321 20.68 -7.36 5.38
N ALA A 322 20.28 -6.11 5.61
CA ALA A 322 21.14 -5.02 6.04
C ALA A 322 21.46 -5.05 7.55
N ASN A 323 20.61 -5.69 8.36
CA ASN A 323 20.72 -5.77 9.82
C ASN A 323 20.65 -7.24 10.29
N PRO A 324 21.76 -8.00 10.15
CA PRO A 324 21.78 -9.44 10.46
C PRO A 324 21.34 -9.78 11.88
N GLU A 325 21.56 -8.91 12.86
CA GLU A 325 21.15 -9.12 14.25
C GLU A 325 19.63 -9.23 14.39
N TRP A 326 18.85 -8.42 13.64
CA TRP A 326 17.39 -8.51 13.63
C TRP A 326 16.92 -9.73 12.84
N GLN A 327 17.64 -10.09 11.77
CA GLN A 327 17.37 -11.30 11.02
C GLN A 327 17.51 -12.56 11.88
N GLU A 328 18.61 -12.68 12.64
CA GLU A 328 18.82 -13.82 13.53
C GLU A 328 17.79 -13.86 14.67
N ARG A 329 17.44 -12.72 15.26
CA ARG A 329 16.38 -12.67 16.28
C ARG A 329 15.03 -13.18 15.74
N CYS A 330 14.63 -12.78 14.53
CA CYS A 330 13.43 -13.32 13.87
C CYS A 330 13.58 -14.83 13.61
N ARG A 331 14.75 -15.30 13.19
CA ARG A 331 15.00 -16.71 12.93
C ARG A 331 14.92 -17.56 14.20
N ASP A 332 15.52 -17.09 15.29
CA ASP A 332 15.49 -17.77 16.59
C ASP A 332 14.05 -17.85 17.14
N GLU A 333 13.29 -16.79 16.99
CA GLU A 333 11.86 -16.77 17.36
C GLU A 333 11.06 -17.75 16.51
N GLY A 334 11.24 -17.74 15.19
CA GLY A 334 10.62 -18.68 14.27
C GLY A 334 11.01 -20.14 14.52
N ALA A 335 12.27 -20.38 14.97
CA ALA A 335 12.73 -21.73 15.31
C ALA A 335 11.98 -22.35 16.52
N ARG A 336 11.53 -21.53 17.47
CA ARG A 336 10.75 -21.97 18.63
C ARG A 336 9.33 -22.42 18.23
N ILE A 337 8.80 -21.90 17.14
CA ILE A 337 7.50 -22.33 16.58
C ILE A 337 7.66 -23.66 15.83
N GLY A 338 8.82 -23.87 15.20
CA GLY A 338 9.14 -25.07 14.43
C GLY A 338 8.80 -25.00 12.96
N ASP A 339 8.92 -26.14 12.27
CA ASP A 339 8.74 -26.28 10.82
C ASP A 339 7.36 -26.83 10.43
N GLY A 340 6.49 -27.10 11.43
CA GLY A 340 5.11 -27.59 11.21
C GLY A 340 4.21 -26.59 10.48
N PRO A 341 2.95 -27.00 10.21
CA PRO A 341 1.94 -26.07 9.68
C PRO A 341 1.76 -24.88 10.61
N LEU A 342 1.63 -23.68 10.03
CA LEU A 342 1.40 -22.45 10.79
C LEU A 342 -0.10 -22.24 11.03
N ASP A 343 -0.42 -21.83 12.24
CA ASP A 343 -1.73 -21.33 12.62
C ASP A 343 -1.64 -19.92 13.23
N ILE A 344 -2.78 -19.31 13.49
CA ILE A 344 -2.80 -17.94 14.08
C ILE A 344 -2.09 -17.92 15.43
N GLY A 345 -2.27 -18.96 16.27
CA GLY A 345 -1.66 -19.02 17.59
C GLY A 345 -0.13 -19.09 17.54
N ALA A 346 0.42 -19.75 16.52
CA ALA A 346 1.85 -19.77 16.25
C ALA A 346 2.35 -18.39 15.79
N LEU A 347 1.63 -17.76 14.85
CA LEU A 347 1.99 -16.44 14.32
C LEU A 347 1.88 -15.32 15.36
N GLU A 348 0.96 -15.41 16.31
CA GLU A 348 0.83 -14.45 17.42
C GLU A 348 2.05 -14.44 18.36
N LYS A 349 2.81 -15.54 18.43
CA LYS A 349 4.04 -15.64 19.22
C LYS A 349 5.25 -15.00 18.53
N LEU A 350 5.14 -14.54 17.29
CA LEU A 350 6.19 -13.89 16.53
C LEU A 350 6.24 -12.38 16.86
N GLU A 351 6.64 -12.04 18.08
CA GLU A 351 6.69 -10.64 18.56
C GLU A 351 7.82 -9.84 17.91
N THR A 352 8.97 -10.46 17.69
CA THR A 352 10.10 -9.83 16.98
C THR A 352 9.73 -9.47 15.55
N PHE A 353 8.93 -10.33 14.88
CA PHE A 353 8.40 -10.02 13.56
C PHE A 353 7.48 -8.79 13.60
N ASP A 354 6.64 -8.64 14.61
CA ASP A 354 5.79 -7.45 14.75
C ASP A 354 6.61 -6.16 14.88
N LEU A 355 7.68 -6.17 15.67
CA LEU A 355 8.58 -5.03 15.80
C LEU A 355 9.21 -4.67 14.45
N VAL A 356 9.71 -5.68 13.72
CA VAL A 356 10.34 -5.49 12.40
C VAL A 356 9.32 -5.02 11.36
N ILE A 357 8.13 -5.61 11.31
CA ILE A 357 7.04 -5.19 10.41
C ILE A 357 6.67 -3.72 10.66
N ASN A 358 6.49 -3.34 11.92
CA ASN A 358 6.14 -1.98 12.28
C ASN A 358 7.23 -0.99 11.87
N GLU A 359 8.51 -1.33 12.06
CA GLU A 359 9.61 -0.46 11.64
C GLU A 359 9.70 -0.37 10.10
N CYS A 360 9.48 -1.46 9.38
CA CYS A 360 9.39 -1.44 7.92
C CYS A 360 8.24 -0.54 7.42
N LEU A 361 7.06 -0.65 8.03
CA LEU A 361 5.90 0.19 7.72
C LEU A 361 6.14 1.67 8.06
N ARG A 362 6.94 1.95 9.09
CA ARG A 362 7.36 3.31 9.44
C ARG A 362 8.32 3.88 8.40
N MET A 363 9.36 3.11 8.03
CA MET A 363 10.40 3.54 7.08
C MET A 363 9.86 3.72 5.67
N VAL A 364 9.07 2.75 5.20
CA VAL A 364 8.48 2.74 3.85
C VAL A 364 7.00 2.35 3.97
N THR A 365 6.14 3.35 4.19
CA THR A 365 4.69 3.14 4.25
C THR A 365 4.17 2.82 2.85
N PRO A 366 3.50 1.67 2.61
CA PRO A 366 3.01 1.30 1.28
C PRO A 366 2.05 2.32 0.66
N LEU A 367 1.19 2.93 1.47
CA LEU A 367 0.33 4.03 1.06
C LEU A 367 0.73 5.30 1.83
N PRO A 368 1.74 6.06 1.33
CA PRO A 368 2.34 7.16 2.09
C PRO A 368 1.42 8.35 2.28
N PHE A 369 0.39 8.48 1.45
CA PHE A 369 -0.58 9.57 1.51
C PHE A 369 -2.02 9.06 1.41
N ASN A 370 -2.96 9.89 1.86
CA ASN A 370 -4.40 9.68 1.73
C ASN A 370 -5.07 10.97 1.27
N VAL A 371 -6.08 10.85 0.42
CA VAL A 371 -6.81 12.02 -0.07
C VAL A 371 -8.22 12.09 0.52
N ARG A 372 -8.66 13.31 0.76
CA ARG A 372 -10.02 13.66 1.18
C ARG A 372 -10.48 14.90 0.40
N ARG A 373 -11.78 15.18 0.47
CA ARG A 373 -12.35 16.45 -0.01
C ARG A 373 -13.22 17.05 1.08
N ALA A 374 -13.02 18.33 1.38
CA ALA A 374 -13.93 19.07 2.24
C ALA A 374 -15.29 19.21 1.53
N ILE A 375 -16.37 18.76 2.14
CA ILE A 375 -17.72 18.82 1.57
C ILE A 375 -18.49 20.06 1.99
N ARG A 376 -17.96 20.81 2.94
CA ARG A 376 -18.43 22.13 3.40
C ARG A 376 -17.24 22.96 3.83
N ASP A 377 -17.45 24.25 4.05
CA ASP A 377 -16.47 25.10 4.70
C ASP A 377 -16.17 24.54 6.08
N THR A 378 -14.87 24.38 6.40
CA THR A 378 -14.41 23.76 7.63
C THR A 378 -13.03 24.30 8.03
N GLU A 379 -12.42 23.73 9.02
CA GLU A 379 -11.05 24.05 9.45
C GLU A 379 -10.20 22.78 9.60
N ILE A 380 -8.90 22.96 9.54
CA ILE A 380 -7.89 21.96 9.95
C ILE A 380 -6.81 22.72 10.72
N GLN A 381 -6.60 22.39 11.99
CA GLN A 381 -5.60 23.03 12.86
C GLN A 381 -5.70 24.58 12.89
N GLY A 382 -6.93 25.10 12.86
CA GLY A 382 -7.23 26.53 12.84
C GLY A 382 -6.96 27.21 11.48
N PHE A 383 -6.77 26.46 10.39
CA PHE A 383 -6.69 27.00 9.02
C PHE A 383 -8.03 26.83 8.32
N PHE A 384 -8.47 27.88 7.63
CA PHE A 384 -9.73 27.85 6.87
C PHE A 384 -9.62 26.99 5.61
N VAL A 385 -10.52 26.02 5.49
CA VAL A 385 -10.61 25.09 4.36
C VAL A 385 -11.95 25.23 3.69
N PRO A 386 -12.02 25.85 2.50
CA PRO A 386 -13.28 26.00 1.75
C PRO A 386 -13.86 24.65 1.29
N ALA A 387 -15.18 24.59 1.15
CA ALA A 387 -15.87 23.49 0.48
C ALA A 387 -15.27 23.19 -0.89
N GLY A 388 -15.20 21.90 -1.25
CA GLY A 388 -14.63 21.45 -2.52
C GLY A 388 -13.09 21.31 -2.52
N THR A 389 -12.38 21.78 -1.48
CA THR A 389 -10.93 21.66 -1.38
C THR A 389 -10.51 20.20 -1.21
N ASN A 390 -9.60 19.74 -2.06
CA ASN A 390 -8.94 18.45 -1.86
C ASN A 390 -7.87 18.57 -0.75
N ILE A 391 -7.78 17.55 0.07
CA ILE A 391 -6.85 17.47 1.20
C ILE A 391 -5.97 16.25 0.98
N ASN A 392 -4.66 16.47 0.96
CA ASN A 392 -3.67 15.42 0.88
C ASN A 392 -3.02 15.21 2.27
N LEU A 393 -3.40 14.13 2.94
CA LEU A 393 -2.83 13.69 4.20
C LEU A 393 -1.57 12.86 3.96
N TRP A 394 -0.52 13.09 4.72
CA TRP A 394 0.73 12.34 4.62
C TRP A 394 1.08 11.66 5.95
N PRO A 395 0.33 10.64 6.39
CA PRO A 395 0.64 9.94 7.65
C PRO A 395 2.05 9.33 7.65
N GLY A 396 2.58 8.91 6.50
CA GLY A 396 3.96 8.45 6.36
C GLY A 396 5.01 9.52 6.72
N MET A 397 4.66 10.82 6.70
CA MET A 397 5.54 11.89 7.16
C MET A 397 5.62 11.99 8.67
N ASN A 398 4.51 11.70 9.39
CA ASN A 398 4.51 11.64 10.84
C ASN A 398 5.53 10.61 11.35
N HIS A 399 5.80 9.57 10.53
CA HIS A 399 6.76 8.51 10.83
C HIS A 399 8.23 8.97 10.78
N ARG A 400 8.50 10.19 10.31
CA ARG A 400 9.85 10.78 10.16
C ARG A 400 10.08 12.05 10.98
N LEU A 401 9.07 12.50 11.72
CA LEU A 401 9.19 13.70 12.54
C LEU A 401 10.11 13.45 13.75
N PRO A 402 11.22 14.22 13.90
CA PRO A 402 12.18 14.02 15.00
C PRO A 402 11.57 14.19 16.39
N GLU A 403 10.51 14.99 16.53
CA GLU A 403 9.76 15.17 17.76
C GLU A 403 8.99 13.91 18.18
N LEU A 404 8.68 13.02 17.24
CA LEU A 404 7.99 11.75 17.48
C LEU A 404 8.95 10.56 17.52
N TRP A 405 10.05 10.59 16.78
CA TRP A 405 10.92 9.45 16.57
C TRP A 405 12.39 9.80 16.78
N THR A 406 13.08 9.05 17.62
CA THR A 406 14.51 9.20 17.85
C THR A 406 15.27 8.62 16.65
N ASP A 407 16.18 9.38 16.05
CA ASP A 407 16.93 8.98 14.85
C ASP A 407 16.01 8.37 13.77
N PRO A 408 15.05 9.15 13.21
CA PRO A 408 13.97 8.61 12.38
C PRO A 408 14.45 7.91 11.10
N GLU A 409 15.65 8.21 10.61
CA GLU A 409 16.22 7.56 9.42
C GLU A 409 16.96 6.26 9.72
N LYS A 410 17.18 5.92 11.01
CA LYS A 410 17.79 4.68 11.41
C LYS A 410 16.75 3.57 11.53
N PHE A 411 17.06 2.40 10.94
CA PHE A 411 16.26 1.19 11.16
C PHE A 411 16.49 0.66 12.57
N ASP A 412 15.47 0.69 13.39
CA ASP A 412 15.54 0.28 14.81
C ASP A 412 14.15 -0.21 15.29
N PRO A 413 13.82 -1.48 15.07
CA PRO A 413 12.57 -2.08 15.54
C PRO A 413 12.35 -1.96 17.05
N GLY A 414 13.42 -1.82 17.84
CA GLY A 414 13.35 -1.67 19.29
C GLY A 414 12.62 -0.42 19.77
N ARG A 415 12.38 0.56 18.87
CA ARG A 415 11.60 1.75 19.20
C ARG A 415 10.11 1.46 19.48
N PHE A 416 9.60 0.33 18.98
CA PHE A 416 8.22 -0.11 19.22
C PHE A 416 8.07 -0.92 20.51
N ALA A 417 9.16 -1.44 21.07
CA ALA A 417 9.17 -2.20 22.32
C ALA A 417 9.20 -1.28 23.55
N GLU A 418 8.69 -1.80 24.68
CA GLU A 418 8.88 -1.14 25.98
C GLU A 418 10.36 -1.13 26.39
N PRO A 419 10.85 -0.11 27.10
CA PRO A 419 10.10 1.06 27.59
C PRO A 419 10.00 2.22 26.60
N ARG A 420 10.54 2.11 25.39
CA ARG A 420 10.58 3.23 24.43
C ARG A 420 9.23 3.55 23.86
N SER A 421 8.52 2.56 23.32
CA SER A 421 7.17 2.66 22.74
C SER A 421 6.90 3.99 22.01
N GLU A 422 7.82 4.42 21.13
CA GLU A 422 7.80 5.76 20.52
C GLU A 422 6.52 6.02 19.71
N HIS A 423 5.91 4.97 19.15
CA HIS A 423 4.62 5.04 18.47
C HIS A 423 3.45 5.50 19.36
N LYS A 424 3.62 5.45 20.70
CA LYS A 424 2.61 5.88 21.66
C LYS A 424 2.73 7.37 22.06
N ARG A 425 3.76 8.09 21.56
CA ARG A 425 3.94 9.53 21.85
C ARG A 425 2.74 10.37 21.39
N HIS A 426 2.09 9.92 20.32
CA HIS A 426 0.81 10.47 19.87
C HIS A 426 0.00 9.37 19.19
N ARG A 427 -1.33 9.41 19.27
CA ARG A 427 -2.24 8.40 18.67
C ARG A 427 -2.00 8.21 17.15
N TYR A 428 -1.61 9.26 16.45
CA TYR A 428 -1.33 9.26 15.01
C TYR A 428 0.17 9.48 14.69
N ALA A 429 1.06 9.26 15.66
CA ALA A 429 2.50 9.19 15.40
C ALA A 429 2.81 8.07 14.41
N PHE A 430 2.10 6.93 14.54
CA PHE A 430 2.22 5.75 13.68
C PHE A 430 0.85 5.36 13.12
N ALA A 431 0.61 5.65 11.84
CA ALA A 431 -0.68 5.43 11.19
C ALA A 431 -0.55 4.79 9.78
N PRO A 432 0.22 3.70 9.61
CA PRO A 432 0.42 3.07 8.30
C PRO A 432 -0.86 2.43 7.75
N PHE A 433 -1.82 2.14 8.60
CA PHE A 433 -3.13 1.57 8.28
C PHE A 433 -4.26 2.62 8.25
N GLY A 434 -3.90 3.92 8.22
CA GLY A 434 -4.87 5.00 8.30
C GLY A 434 -5.54 5.12 9.66
N GLY A 435 -6.76 5.69 9.70
CA GLY A 435 -7.47 5.94 10.95
C GLY A 435 -8.95 6.20 10.77
N GLY A 436 -9.64 6.38 11.90
CA GLY A 436 -11.09 6.63 11.91
C GLY A 436 -11.91 5.49 11.31
N ALA A 437 -13.04 5.82 10.71
CA ALA A 437 -13.95 4.85 10.09
C ALA A 437 -13.28 4.08 8.94
N HIS A 438 -12.35 4.72 8.22
CA HIS A 438 -11.61 4.14 7.09
C HIS A 438 -10.30 3.44 7.48
N LYS A 439 -10.06 3.12 8.76
CA LYS A 439 -8.91 2.30 9.15
C LYS A 439 -8.92 0.98 8.38
N CYS A 440 -7.75 0.53 7.92
CA CYS A 440 -7.58 -0.69 7.12
C CYS A 440 -8.33 -1.89 7.75
N ILE A 441 -9.25 -2.47 6.98
CA ILE A 441 -10.01 -3.65 7.41
C ILE A 441 -9.14 -4.92 7.39
N GLY A 442 -8.19 -4.99 6.43
CA GLY A 442 -7.27 -6.11 6.25
C GLY A 442 -5.99 -6.05 7.09
N MET A 443 -5.90 -5.18 8.11
CA MET A 443 -4.67 -5.00 8.89
C MET A 443 -4.16 -6.32 9.47
N VAL A 444 -5.02 -7.09 10.13
CA VAL A 444 -4.64 -8.38 10.74
C VAL A 444 -4.29 -9.41 9.66
N PHE A 445 -5.09 -9.48 8.58
CA PHE A 445 -4.82 -10.34 7.43
C PHE A 445 -3.41 -10.09 6.85
N GLY A 446 -3.07 -8.83 6.55
CA GLY A 446 -1.77 -8.49 5.98
C GLY A 446 -0.61 -8.79 6.92
N GLN A 447 -0.77 -8.57 8.23
CA GLN A 447 0.26 -8.93 9.22
C GLN A 447 0.47 -10.45 9.29
N LEU A 448 -0.61 -11.24 9.26
CA LEU A 448 -0.53 -12.71 9.23
C LEU A 448 0.15 -13.21 7.95
N GLU A 449 -0.21 -12.65 6.79
CA GLU A 449 0.40 -12.98 5.50
C GLU A 449 1.90 -12.68 5.50
N ILE A 450 2.31 -11.49 5.95
CA ILE A 450 3.72 -11.09 6.03
C ILE A 450 4.51 -12.02 6.97
N LYS A 451 3.95 -12.32 8.15
CA LYS A 451 4.58 -13.23 9.11
C LYS A 451 4.74 -14.63 8.52
N THR A 452 3.71 -15.17 7.89
CA THR A 452 3.71 -16.50 7.26
C THR A 452 4.82 -16.59 6.21
N ILE A 453 4.84 -15.65 5.26
CA ILE A 453 5.83 -15.65 4.18
C ILE A 453 7.24 -15.49 4.73
N MET A 454 7.50 -14.47 5.56
CA MET A 454 8.85 -14.21 6.07
C MET A 454 9.33 -15.29 7.03
N HIS A 455 8.46 -15.93 7.81
CA HIS A 455 8.81 -17.11 8.58
C HIS A 455 9.36 -18.22 7.65
N ARG A 456 8.64 -18.57 6.58
CA ARG A 456 9.11 -19.60 5.63
C ARG A 456 10.39 -19.19 4.92
N VAL A 457 10.56 -17.92 4.56
CA VAL A 457 11.80 -17.39 3.96
C VAL A 457 12.97 -17.56 4.93
N LEU A 458 12.84 -17.10 6.18
CA LEU A 458 13.92 -17.12 7.17
C LEU A 458 14.23 -18.53 7.70
N ARG A 459 13.31 -19.48 7.59
CA ARG A 459 13.56 -20.91 7.90
C ARG A 459 14.36 -21.61 6.80
N ASN A 460 14.29 -21.15 5.55
CA ASN A 460 14.99 -21.75 4.43
C ASN A 460 16.28 -21.02 4.08
N TYR A 461 16.33 -19.69 4.27
CA TYR A 461 17.41 -18.86 3.77
C TYR A 461 17.91 -17.85 4.80
N ARG A 462 19.22 -17.51 4.69
CA ARG A 462 19.78 -16.26 5.17
C ARG A 462 19.72 -15.24 4.02
N LEU A 463 19.21 -14.06 4.32
CA LEU A 463 19.14 -12.95 3.39
C LEU A 463 20.44 -12.14 3.46
N GLU A 464 21.06 -11.86 2.32
CA GLU A 464 22.25 -11.03 2.21
C GLU A 464 22.05 -9.93 1.16
N LEU A 465 22.67 -8.78 1.37
CA LEU A 465 22.72 -7.71 0.37
C LEU A 465 23.51 -8.16 -0.87
N PRO A 466 23.19 -7.66 -2.08
CA PRO A 466 23.92 -8.02 -3.31
C PRO A 466 25.39 -7.62 -3.27
N HIS A 467 25.69 -6.55 -2.54
CA HIS A 467 27.04 -6.07 -2.23
C HIS A 467 27.05 -5.19 -0.97
N PRO A 468 28.18 -5.00 -0.29
CA PRO A 468 28.29 -4.08 0.83
C PRO A 468 27.88 -2.66 0.43
N GLY A 469 27.13 -1.98 1.31
CA GLY A 469 26.69 -0.61 1.07
C GLY A 469 25.53 -0.45 0.06
N TYR A 470 24.89 -1.55 -0.36
CA TYR A 470 23.70 -1.45 -1.18
C TYR A 470 22.57 -0.71 -0.43
N VAL A 471 22.01 0.31 -1.09
CA VAL A 471 20.82 1.07 -0.62
C VAL A 471 19.83 1.14 -1.77
N PRO A 472 18.58 0.67 -1.60
CA PRO A 472 17.58 0.69 -2.65
C PRO A 472 17.14 2.13 -2.95
N LYS A 473 16.92 2.40 -4.22
CA LYS A 473 16.26 3.64 -4.66
C LYS A 473 14.81 3.34 -4.96
N TYR A 474 13.93 4.18 -4.43
CA TYR A 474 12.49 4.02 -4.61
C TYR A 474 11.92 4.99 -5.64
N ASP A 475 10.91 4.52 -6.37
CA ASP A 475 9.98 5.34 -7.16
C ASP A 475 8.75 5.62 -6.28
N PHE A 476 8.48 6.89 -6.01
CA PHE A 476 7.37 7.38 -5.19
C PHE A 476 6.18 7.87 -6.01
N ALA A 477 6.12 7.57 -7.31
CA ALA A 477 5.00 7.99 -8.18
C ALA A 477 3.63 7.40 -7.79
N GLY A 478 3.64 6.43 -6.89
CA GLY A 478 2.45 5.78 -6.32
C GLY A 478 2.82 5.13 -5.00
N MET A 479 2.55 3.83 -4.87
CA MET A 479 3.15 3.05 -3.79
C MET A 479 4.67 2.99 -4.00
N PRO A 480 5.48 3.17 -2.93
CA PRO A 480 6.93 3.12 -3.03
C PRO A 480 7.41 1.76 -3.57
N VAL A 481 8.15 1.78 -4.66
CA VAL A 481 8.64 0.59 -5.35
C VAL A 481 10.14 0.71 -5.59
N PRO A 482 10.99 -0.26 -5.18
CA PRO A 482 12.41 -0.22 -5.50
C PRO A 482 12.61 -0.33 -7.02
N ILE A 483 13.38 0.62 -7.58
CA ILE A 483 13.55 0.78 -9.04
C ILE A 483 14.22 -0.44 -9.68
N ASP A 484 15.10 -1.11 -8.93
CA ASP A 484 15.88 -2.27 -9.38
C ASP A 484 15.25 -3.62 -9.02
N GLY A 485 14.06 -3.62 -8.38
CA GLY A 485 13.34 -4.84 -8.00
C GLY A 485 13.89 -5.53 -6.75
N MET A 486 14.73 -4.86 -5.96
CA MET A 486 15.31 -5.34 -4.70
C MET A 486 16.11 -6.63 -4.87
N PRO A 487 17.34 -6.56 -5.41
CA PRO A 487 18.22 -7.72 -5.46
C PRO A 487 18.63 -8.17 -4.05
N ILE A 488 18.39 -9.43 -3.73
CA ILE A 488 18.74 -10.09 -2.44
C ILE A 488 19.37 -11.44 -2.76
N VAL A 489 20.45 -11.77 -2.05
CA VAL A 489 21.08 -13.10 -2.17
C VAL A 489 20.47 -14.02 -1.11
N LEU A 490 19.89 -15.12 -1.56
CA LEU A 490 19.32 -16.15 -0.70
C LEU A 490 20.39 -17.21 -0.42
N ARG A 491 20.90 -17.30 0.83
CA ARG A 491 21.83 -18.34 1.26
C ARG A 491 21.06 -19.46 1.95
N PRO A 492 21.05 -20.68 1.39
CA PRO A 492 20.42 -21.81 2.04
C PRO A 492 21.00 -22.06 3.42
N LEU A 493 20.15 -22.41 4.36
CA LEU A 493 20.56 -22.77 5.73
C LEU A 493 20.85 -24.28 5.86
N ARG A 494 20.39 -25.08 4.88
CA ARG A 494 20.59 -26.55 4.81
C ARG A 494 20.98 -26.95 3.39
#